data_bc796790c6f5c171cee33942c853e21f
#
_entry.id   bc796790c6f5c171cee33942c853e21f
#
_cell.length_a   1.000
_cell.length_b   1.000
_cell.length_c   1.000
_cell.angle_alpha   90.00
_cell.angle_beta   90.00
_cell.angle_gamma   90.00
#
_symmetry.space_group_name_H-M   'P 1'
#
loop_
_entity.id
_entity.type
_entity.pdbx_description
1 polymer ?
#
loop_
_entity_poly.entity_id
_entity_poly.type
_entity_poly.pdbx_seq_one_letter_code
_entity_poly.pdbx_strand_id
1 'polypeptide(L)'
;MENEDAINSMWNSNGSSSEFMDNSSSIGKEKIVSKGVRVGGKKGSKKSDCWKSFDEYFSNDGKKRVRCKYCGVSYGFGSGASTTNMNTHMKTRCTKYQAIVVDENQKMLVKQKTVDGYGSNLGLTNFSAEECRRALAEMLVLDELPFRFVENQGFRRFCQVACPKFEIPSRRTIVRDLYKLYVDEKAKLKNYFSRSSLTTDTWTSVQNINYMVITCHFIDYEWRLQKRILSFSQIVDHSRDSIGRCIEKVLLEWGIDKVFTITVDNATANATAMGYVRRKLNSWQLNGAILGGKYLHVRCCAHILNIIVSDGLKDLHESVVAIRNAVKYVKSSPSRLDRFRRCVTHEKITSNGLVVLDVPTRWNSTFLMLESAVKLVRAFQRLEDDDGHYVRYFQENENGKKRIGPHTFDDWENAKVFIHFLATFYDITLEFSASLHVTSNIFVKSWCAILEQLTSLSTASNPLVSKMALSMKQKFDKYWRV
;
A
#
# COMPACT_ATOMS: atom_id res chain seq x y z
N MET A 1 23.09 -0.86 -15.85
CA MET A 1 22.85 0.10 -16.94
C MET A 1 21.41 0.03 -17.46
N GLU A 2 20.78 -1.12 -17.58
CA GLU A 2 19.37 -1.21 -18.09
C GLU A 2 18.28 -0.70 -17.09
N ASN A 3 18.60 -0.53 -15.81
CA ASN A 3 17.63 -0.07 -14.81
C ASN A 3 17.55 1.47 -14.62
N GLU A 4 18.53 2.21 -15.08
CA GLU A 4 18.50 3.70 -14.98
C GLU A 4 17.64 4.31 -16.11
N ASP A 5 17.60 3.67 -17.26
CA ASP A 5 16.77 4.13 -18.38
C ASP A 5 15.27 3.90 -18.14
N ALA A 6 14.90 2.84 -17.42
CA ALA A 6 13.52 2.58 -17.04
C ALA A 6 12.95 3.62 -16.05
N ILE A 7 13.79 4.13 -15.16
CA ILE A 7 13.40 5.18 -14.20
C ILE A 7 13.25 6.53 -14.90
N ASN A 8 14.11 6.83 -15.87
CA ASN A 8 14.05 8.08 -16.64
C ASN A 8 12.86 8.14 -17.61
N SER A 9 12.44 6.99 -18.19
CA SER A 9 11.28 6.93 -19.09
C SER A 9 9.95 7.13 -18.37
N MET A 10 9.85 6.76 -17.10
CA MET A 10 8.63 6.92 -16.30
C MET A 10 8.36 8.39 -15.88
N TRP A 11 9.38 9.25 -15.97
CA TRP A 11 9.31 10.67 -15.53
C TRP A 11 9.09 11.68 -16.64
N ASN A 12 9.26 11.27 -17.91
CA ASN A 12 9.12 12.19 -19.06
C ASN A 12 7.70 12.30 -19.64
N SER A 13 6.72 11.55 -19.11
CA SER A 13 5.35 11.52 -19.64
C SER A 13 4.34 12.44 -18.96
N ASN A 14 4.71 13.20 -17.92
CA ASN A 14 3.82 14.14 -17.26
C ASN A 14 4.51 15.48 -16.96
N GLY A 15 4.57 16.34 -17.96
CA GLY A 15 5.06 17.70 -17.79
C GLY A 15 4.63 18.63 -18.92
N SER A 16 3.42 19.17 -18.86
CA SER A 16 3.09 20.37 -19.63
C SER A 16 3.03 21.58 -18.71
N SER A 17 3.94 22.51 -18.98
CA SER A 17 3.87 23.98 -18.92
C SER A 17 3.35 24.70 -17.67
N SER A 18 4.25 25.46 -17.05
CA SER A 18 4.05 26.89 -16.84
C SER A 18 5.41 27.57 -16.65
N GLU A 19 5.70 28.48 -17.58
CA GLU A 19 6.83 29.40 -17.55
C GLU A 19 6.65 30.40 -16.40
N PHE A 20 7.70 30.57 -15.60
CA PHE A 20 7.97 31.83 -14.91
C PHE A 20 9.45 32.17 -15.05
N MET A 21 9.69 33.29 -15.72
CA MET A 21 10.99 33.96 -15.82
C MET A 21 11.47 34.37 -14.42
N ASP A 22 12.72 34.09 -14.14
CA ASP A 22 13.47 34.94 -13.21
C ASP A 22 14.91 35.16 -13.68
N ASN A 23 15.21 36.43 -13.84
CA ASN A 23 16.50 36.97 -14.22
C ASN A 23 17.42 37.02 -12.99
N SER A 24 18.58 36.38 -13.04
CA SER A 24 19.74 36.91 -12.31
C SER A 24 21.07 36.44 -12.89
N SER A 25 21.70 37.41 -13.47
CA SER A 25 23.14 37.70 -13.59
C SER A 25 24.18 36.58 -13.56
N SER A 26 24.82 36.46 -14.70
CA SER A 26 26.10 35.81 -14.99
C SER A 26 27.27 36.32 -14.16
N ILE A 27 27.99 35.44 -13.50
CA ILE A 27 29.39 35.64 -13.11
C ILE A 27 30.24 34.58 -13.81
N GLY A 28 31.21 35.05 -14.55
CA GLY A 28 32.06 34.30 -15.47
C GLY A 28 32.92 33.23 -14.77
N LYS A 29 33.01 32.10 -15.41
CA LYS A 29 34.02 31.05 -15.11
C LYS A 29 35.18 31.22 -16.09
N GLU A 30 36.29 31.71 -15.61
CA GLU A 30 37.56 31.61 -16.32
C GLU A 30 38.05 30.18 -16.35
N LYS A 31 38.30 29.66 -17.55
CA LYS A 31 39.00 28.40 -17.80
C LYS A 31 40.50 28.62 -17.67
N ILE A 32 41.10 28.05 -16.63
CA ILE A 32 42.57 27.95 -16.55
C ILE A 32 43.00 26.65 -17.28
N VAL A 33 43.64 26.83 -18.41
CA VAL A 33 44.30 25.76 -19.15
C VAL A 33 45.68 25.52 -18.52
N SER A 34 45.90 24.39 -17.88
CA SER A 34 47.24 23.99 -17.40
C SER A 34 47.89 23.04 -18.41
N LYS A 35 48.95 23.52 -19.10
CA LYS A 35 49.86 22.66 -19.86
C LYS A 35 50.66 21.79 -18.89
N GLY A 36 50.56 20.47 -19.04
CA GLY A 36 51.35 19.50 -18.26
C GLY A 36 52.79 19.42 -18.74
N VAL A 37 53.72 19.52 -17.83
CA VAL A 37 55.10 19.06 -17.98
C VAL A 37 55.25 17.84 -17.08
N ARG A 38 55.50 16.65 -17.67
CA ARG A 38 55.83 15.42 -16.95
C ARG A 38 57.28 15.45 -16.56
N VAL A 39 57.57 15.51 -15.27
CA VAL A 39 58.87 15.15 -14.71
C VAL A 39 58.66 13.96 -13.80
N GLY A 40 59.26 12.84 -14.17
CA GLY A 40 59.22 11.60 -13.42
C GLY A 40 60.10 11.67 -12.16
N GLY A 41 59.47 11.55 -10.99
CA GLY A 41 60.11 11.33 -9.73
C GLY A 41 59.24 10.40 -8.90
N LYS A 42 59.79 9.31 -8.35
CA LYS A 42 59.10 8.37 -7.47
C LYS A 42 58.46 9.14 -6.32
N LYS A 43 57.14 9.25 -6.28
CA LYS A 43 56.37 9.79 -5.14
C LYS A 43 56.46 8.81 -3.98
N GLY A 44 57.27 9.11 -2.96
CA GLY A 44 57.24 8.43 -1.66
C GLY A 44 55.82 8.54 -1.09
N SER A 45 55.27 7.42 -0.60
CA SER A 45 53.91 7.40 0.01
C SER A 45 53.89 8.36 1.20
N LYS A 46 52.93 9.27 1.24
CA LYS A 46 52.68 10.19 2.37
C LYS A 46 52.20 9.37 3.57
N LYS A 47 53.09 9.10 4.54
CA LYS A 47 52.87 8.21 5.70
C LYS A 47 51.99 8.83 6.82
N SER A 48 51.74 10.13 6.81
CA SER A 48 51.03 10.82 7.91
C SER A 48 49.58 11.16 7.52
N ASP A 49 48.61 10.87 8.40
CA ASP A 49 47.19 11.13 8.21
C ASP A 49 46.83 12.60 8.02
N CYS A 50 47.69 13.52 8.47
CA CYS A 50 47.45 14.95 8.27
C CYS A 50 47.30 15.36 6.79
N TRP A 51 47.84 14.56 5.86
CA TRP A 51 47.71 14.83 4.43
C TRP A 51 46.28 14.74 3.89
N LYS A 52 45.38 14.08 4.58
CA LYS A 52 43.98 14.05 4.26
C LYS A 52 43.32 15.44 4.39
N SER A 53 43.87 16.28 5.26
CA SER A 53 43.37 17.57 5.70
C SER A 53 44.06 18.78 5.10
N PHE A 54 45.09 18.57 4.25
CA PHE A 54 45.86 19.64 3.62
C PHE A 54 46.01 19.43 2.13
N ASP A 55 45.96 20.56 1.37
CA ASP A 55 46.27 20.62 -0.04
C ASP A 55 47.64 21.24 -0.28
N GLU A 56 48.42 20.67 -1.20
CA GLU A 56 49.69 21.22 -1.65
C GLU A 56 49.46 22.22 -2.78
N TYR A 57 50.11 23.36 -2.70
CA TYR A 57 50.11 24.36 -3.77
C TYR A 57 51.47 25.09 -3.85
N PHE A 58 51.72 25.76 -4.98
CA PHE A 58 52.85 26.64 -5.15
C PHE A 58 52.37 28.11 -4.99
N SER A 59 53.03 28.86 -4.13
CA SER A 59 52.74 30.29 -3.97
C SER A 59 53.36 31.09 -5.13
N ASN A 60 52.95 32.33 -5.26
CA ASN A 60 53.39 33.22 -6.34
C ASN A 60 54.93 33.44 -6.36
N ASP A 61 55.61 33.19 -5.26
CA ASP A 61 57.06 33.21 -5.12
C ASP A 61 57.74 31.86 -5.52
N GLY A 62 57.00 30.95 -6.14
CA GLY A 62 57.51 29.66 -6.59
C GLY A 62 57.77 28.64 -5.47
N LYS A 63 57.51 28.96 -4.22
CA LYS A 63 57.74 28.08 -3.10
C LYS A 63 56.57 27.13 -2.85
N LYS A 64 56.89 25.87 -2.57
CA LYS A 64 55.90 24.83 -2.21
C LYS A 64 55.36 25.10 -0.82
N ARG A 65 54.01 25.16 -0.72
CA ARG A 65 53.25 25.35 0.52
C ARG A 65 52.12 24.34 0.66
N VAL A 66 51.61 24.20 1.89
CA VAL A 66 50.41 23.39 2.20
C VAL A 66 49.37 24.26 2.86
N ARG A 67 48.10 24.08 2.48
CA ARG A 67 46.96 24.83 3.00
C ARG A 67 45.98 23.90 3.69
N CYS A 68 45.54 24.23 4.88
CA CYS A 68 44.47 23.52 5.60
C CYS A 68 43.15 23.66 4.87
N LYS A 69 42.50 22.54 4.59
CA LYS A 69 41.19 22.48 3.92
C LYS A 69 40.05 23.13 4.73
N TYR A 70 40.17 23.15 6.05
CA TYR A 70 39.11 23.59 6.97
C TYR A 70 39.18 25.12 7.26
N CYS A 71 40.36 25.62 7.59
CA CYS A 71 40.51 27.02 8.01
C CYS A 71 41.32 27.87 7.02
N GLY A 72 41.92 27.28 5.98
CA GLY A 72 42.66 28.01 4.95
C GLY A 72 44.08 28.43 5.36
N VAL A 73 44.51 28.20 6.59
CA VAL A 73 45.87 28.56 7.06
C VAL A 73 46.91 27.78 6.26
N SER A 74 47.98 28.46 5.85
CA SER A 74 49.03 27.94 4.99
C SER A 74 50.39 27.85 5.71
N TYR A 75 51.13 26.81 5.42
CA TYR A 75 52.47 26.58 5.94
C TYR A 75 53.47 26.37 4.79
N GLY A 76 54.70 26.84 4.98
CA GLY A 76 55.81 26.50 4.06
C GLY A 76 56.12 25.00 4.14
N PHE A 77 56.29 24.35 2.97
CA PHE A 77 56.60 22.90 2.91
C PHE A 77 57.67 22.65 1.84
N GLY A 78 58.93 22.84 2.23
CA GLY A 78 60.08 22.60 1.36
C GLY A 78 60.58 21.12 1.40
N SER A 79 61.67 20.87 0.65
CA SER A 79 62.36 19.56 0.67
C SER A 79 62.84 19.24 2.07
N GLY A 80 62.46 18.07 2.63
CA GLY A 80 62.81 17.67 3.98
C GLY A 80 61.92 18.22 5.10
N ALA A 81 60.85 18.97 4.77
CA ALA A 81 59.94 19.52 5.78
C ALA A 81 59.17 18.43 6.54
N SER A 82 59.11 18.59 7.86
CA SER A 82 58.36 17.68 8.75
C SER A 82 56.86 18.02 8.72
N THR A 83 55.99 17.02 8.87
CA THR A 83 54.56 17.17 9.02
C THR A 83 54.14 17.64 10.43
N THR A 84 55.09 17.91 11.33
CA THR A 84 54.82 18.31 12.73
C THR A 84 53.93 19.56 12.81
N ASN A 85 54.20 20.61 12.02
CA ASN A 85 53.38 21.83 12.01
C ASN A 85 51.95 21.57 11.55
N MET A 86 51.73 20.68 10.58
CA MET A 86 50.43 20.28 10.11
C MET A 86 49.67 19.53 11.19
N ASN A 87 50.33 18.54 11.84
CA ASN A 87 49.76 17.77 12.94
C ASN A 87 49.41 18.65 14.16
N THR A 88 50.35 19.57 14.54
CA THR A 88 50.07 20.51 15.65
C THR A 88 48.92 21.45 15.31
N HIS A 89 48.84 21.95 14.07
CA HIS A 89 47.72 22.75 13.63
C HIS A 89 46.40 22.01 13.77
N MET A 90 46.29 20.77 13.28
CA MET A 90 45.07 19.97 13.38
C MET A 90 44.68 19.71 14.85
N LYS A 91 45.64 19.35 15.70
CA LYS A 91 45.41 18.97 17.10
C LYS A 91 45.08 20.14 18.03
N THR A 92 45.69 21.32 17.79
CA THR A 92 45.61 22.42 18.78
C THR A 92 45.21 23.78 18.25
N ARG A 93 45.39 24.07 16.94
CA ARG A 93 45.24 25.41 16.38
C ARG A 93 44.08 25.58 15.38
N CYS A 94 43.60 24.47 14.80
CA CYS A 94 42.53 24.54 13.83
C CYS A 94 41.14 24.43 14.53
N THR A 95 40.58 25.53 14.95
CA THR A 95 39.25 25.57 15.63
C THR A 95 38.15 24.95 14.78
N LYS A 96 38.20 25.16 13.45
CA LYS A 96 37.19 24.57 12.54
C LYS A 96 37.30 23.04 12.46
N TYR A 97 38.52 22.49 12.41
CA TYR A 97 38.71 21.03 12.44
C TYR A 97 38.33 20.44 13.78
N GLN A 98 38.78 21.09 14.88
CA GLN A 98 38.42 20.64 16.22
C GLN A 98 36.91 20.63 16.46
N ALA A 99 36.21 21.64 15.98
CA ALA A 99 34.75 21.69 16.05
C ALA A 99 34.09 20.49 15.32
N ILE A 100 34.62 20.13 14.14
CA ILE A 100 34.14 18.96 13.38
C ILE A 100 34.45 17.66 14.13
N VAL A 101 35.67 17.49 14.65
CA VAL A 101 36.06 16.27 15.40
C VAL A 101 35.26 16.13 16.69
N VAL A 102 35.01 17.25 17.39
CA VAL A 102 34.15 17.23 18.58
C VAL A 102 32.74 16.86 18.20
N ASP A 103 32.23 17.38 17.08
CA ASP A 103 30.90 17.09 16.59
C ASP A 103 30.71 15.63 16.13
N GLU A 104 31.71 15.06 15.42
CA GLU A 104 31.72 13.65 15.02
C GLU A 104 31.84 12.69 16.21
N ASN A 105 32.52 13.09 17.28
CA ASN A 105 32.71 12.28 18.50
C ASN A 105 31.65 12.54 19.58
N GLN A 106 30.72 13.46 19.36
CA GLN A 106 29.65 13.74 20.33
C GLN A 106 28.71 12.56 20.40
N LYS A 107 28.81 11.80 21.48
CA LYS A 107 27.96 10.64 21.75
C LYS A 107 26.57 11.11 22.20
N MET A 108 25.54 10.49 21.66
CA MET A 108 24.15 10.70 22.10
C MET A 108 23.75 9.56 23.07
N LEU A 109 23.04 9.90 24.14
CA LEU A 109 22.41 8.92 25.02
C LEU A 109 21.15 8.39 24.37
N VAL A 110 21.11 7.10 24.10
CA VAL A 110 19.96 6.41 23.50
C VAL A 110 19.49 5.31 24.44
N LYS A 111 18.18 5.24 24.62
CA LYS A 111 17.53 4.17 25.36
C LYS A 111 17.53 2.90 24.53
N GLN A 112 18.36 1.92 24.89
CA GLN A 112 18.42 0.60 24.23
C GLN A 112 17.53 -0.37 25.03
N LYS A 113 16.68 -1.13 24.32
CA LYS A 113 15.93 -2.24 24.95
C LYS A 113 16.91 -3.33 25.35
N THR A 114 16.74 -3.89 26.55
CA THR A 114 17.48 -5.11 26.94
C THR A 114 17.05 -6.30 26.09
N VAL A 115 17.95 -7.26 25.93
CA VAL A 115 17.71 -8.48 25.14
C VAL A 115 16.45 -9.22 25.61
N ASP A 116 16.13 -9.12 26.89
CA ASP A 116 14.97 -9.76 27.53
C ASP A 116 13.65 -8.99 27.39
N GLY A 117 13.65 -7.84 26.70
CA GLY A 117 12.43 -7.04 26.42
C GLY A 117 11.83 -6.29 27.61
N TYR A 118 12.28 -6.54 28.86
CA TYR A 118 11.70 -5.97 30.10
C TYR A 118 12.47 -4.80 30.72
N GLY A 119 13.52 -4.35 30.09
CA GLY A 119 14.33 -3.23 30.58
C GLY A 119 14.85 -2.34 29.46
N SER A 120 15.39 -1.19 29.84
CA SER A 120 16.08 -0.31 28.90
C SER A 120 17.35 0.20 29.55
N ASN A 121 18.49 -0.03 28.89
CA ASN A 121 19.77 0.54 29.27
C ASN A 121 20.04 1.82 28.46
N LEU A 122 20.72 2.79 29.07
CA LEU A 122 21.23 3.96 28.38
C LEU A 122 22.53 3.58 27.66
N GLY A 123 22.48 3.51 26.33
CA GLY A 123 23.63 3.32 25.47
C GLY A 123 24.15 4.65 24.92
N LEU A 124 25.45 4.72 24.68
CA LEU A 124 26.06 5.84 23.95
C LEU A 124 26.14 5.48 22.48
N THR A 125 25.52 6.29 21.61
CA THR A 125 25.64 6.14 20.16
C THR A 125 26.12 7.45 19.52
N ASN A 126 26.78 7.33 18.38
CA ASN A 126 27.15 8.48 17.57
C ASN A 126 25.99 8.84 16.65
N PHE A 127 25.87 10.13 16.30
CA PHE A 127 24.93 10.55 15.26
C PHE A 127 25.30 9.90 13.92
N SER A 128 24.33 9.23 13.30
CA SER A 128 24.47 8.65 11.97
C SER A 128 23.43 9.27 11.03
N ALA A 129 23.90 10.06 10.07
CA ALA A 129 23.03 10.63 9.03
C ALA A 129 22.40 9.53 8.16
N GLU A 130 23.09 8.40 7.97
CA GLU A 130 22.59 7.26 7.19
C GLU A 130 21.43 6.56 7.93
N GLU A 131 21.57 6.32 9.23
CA GLU A 131 20.49 5.76 10.05
C GLU A 131 19.28 6.68 10.11
N CYS A 132 19.47 7.99 10.25
CA CYS A 132 18.37 8.96 10.21
C CYS A 132 17.65 8.94 8.84
N ARG A 133 18.40 8.86 7.73
CA ARG A 133 17.80 8.77 6.38
C ARG A 133 17.04 7.46 6.20
N ARG A 134 17.58 6.35 6.70
CA ARG A 134 16.90 5.05 6.66
C ARG A 134 15.62 5.07 7.48
N ALA A 135 15.67 5.56 8.73
CA ALA A 135 14.50 5.69 9.59
C ALA A 135 13.43 6.61 8.96
N LEU A 136 13.84 7.69 8.29
CA LEU A 136 12.92 8.57 7.55
C LEU A 136 12.26 7.83 6.37
N ALA A 137 13.03 7.03 5.62
CA ALA A 137 12.47 6.22 4.55
C ALA A 137 11.48 5.17 5.08
N GLU A 138 11.82 4.49 6.17
CA GLU A 138 10.93 3.53 6.85
C GLU A 138 9.65 4.21 7.37
N MET A 139 9.73 5.39 7.96
CA MET A 139 8.58 6.18 8.41
C MET A 139 7.63 6.52 7.26
N LEU A 140 8.16 6.95 6.10
CA LEU A 140 7.32 7.24 4.94
C LEU A 140 6.55 6.02 4.43
N VAL A 141 7.14 4.81 4.55
CA VAL A 141 6.46 3.56 4.17
C VAL A 141 5.42 3.16 5.23
N LEU A 142 5.80 3.17 6.50
CA LEU A 142 4.94 2.71 7.61
C LEU A 142 3.69 3.57 7.79
N ASP A 143 3.84 4.89 7.62
CA ASP A 143 2.77 5.87 7.79
C ASP A 143 2.09 6.25 6.44
N GLU A 144 2.43 5.53 5.34
CA GLU A 144 1.88 5.75 3.99
C GLU A 144 1.99 7.22 3.52
N LEU A 145 3.08 7.90 3.88
CA LEU A 145 3.26 9.32 3.61
C LEU A 145 3.75 9.57 2.18
N PRO A 146 3.28 10.63 1.51
CA PRO A 146 3.76 10.97 0.18
C PRO A 146 5.21 11.45 0.22
N PHE A 147 6.00 11.17 -0.82
CA PHE A 147 7.43 11.55 -0.90
C PHE A 147 7.70 13.05 -0.71
N ARG A 148 6.74 13.91 -1.05
CA ARG A 148 6.83 15.35 -0.80
C ARG A 148 6.80 15.73 0.69
N PHE A 149 6.45 14.80 1.58
CA PHE A 149 6.38 15.02 3.02
C PHE A 149 7.67 15.61 3.59
N VAL A 150 8.82 15.19 3.07
CA VAL A 150 10.14 15.70 3.49
C VAL A 150 10.35 17.19 3.18
N GLU A 151 9.50 17.78 2.35
CA GLU A 151 9.51 19.22 1.99
C GLU A 151 8.56 20.04 2.87
N ASN A 152 7.69 19.40 3.67
CA ASN A 152 6.70 20.08 4.51
C ASN A 152 7.39 20.91 5.60
N GLN A 153 6.97 22.18 5.74
CA GLN A 153 7.57 23.12 6.69
C GLN A 153 7.52 22.63 8.15
N GLY A 154 6.39 22.05 8.56
CA GLY A 154 6.23 21.51 9.91
C GLY A 154 7.21 20.38 10.23
N PHE A 155 7.36 19.42 9.31
CA PHE A 155 8.33 18.33 9.42
C PHE A 155 9.77 18.88 9.49
N ARG A 156 10.13 19.79 8.58
CA ARG A 156 11.45 20.41 8.57
C ARG A 156 11.74 21.16 9.87
N ARG A 157 10.76 21.93 10.36
CA ARG A 157 10.91 22.64 11.64
C ARG A 157 11.08 21.68 12.80
N PHE A 158 10.31 20.60 12.84
CA PHE A 158 10.46 19.56 13.86
C PHE A 158 11.86 18.95 13.83
N CYS A 159 12.36 18.54 12.68
CA CYS A 159 13.70 17.95 12.55
C CYS A 159 14.81 18.93 12.94
N GLN A 160 14.67 20.23 12.58
CA GLN A 160 15.64 21.25 12.99
C GLN A 160 15.76 21.40 14.51
N VAL A 161 14.66 21.20 15.24
CA VAL A 161 14.66 21.29 16.71
C VAL A 161 15.10 19.98 17.35
N ALA A 162 14.55 18.85 16.86
CA ALA A 162 14.78 17.54 17.45
C ALA A 162 16.16 16.95 17.11
N CYS A 163 16.65 17.20 15.90
CA CYS A 163 17.93 16.68 15.41
C CYS A 163 18.61 17.69 14.47
N PRO A 164 19.20 18.77 14.99
CA PRO A 164 19.78 19.86 14.20
C PRO A 164 20.90 19.42 13.24
N LYS A 165 21.56 18.30 13.52
CA LYS A 165 22.60 17.71 12.69
C LYS A 165 22.07 16.95 11.48
N PHE A 166 20.79 16.64 11.45
CA PHE A 166 20.19 15.89 10.36
C PHE A 166 19.84 16.79 9.18
N GLU A 167 20.61 16.69 8.12
CA GLU A 167 20.27 17.31 6.83
C GLU A 167 19.15 16.51 6.15
N ILE A 168 17.95 17.08 6.13
CA ILE A 168 16.79 16.44 5.54
C ILE A 168 17.00 16.26 4.04
N PRO A 169 16.89 15.03 3.52
CA PRO A 169 17.10 14.75 2.11
C PRO A 169 16.03 15.43 1.23
N SER A 170 16.39 15.74 -0.01
CA SER A 170 15.42 16.20 -1.00
C SER A 170 14.44 15.06 -1.35
N ARG A 171 13.27 15.41 -1.91
CA ARG A 171 12.30 14.45 -2.44
C ARG A 171 12.94 13.42 -3.38
N ARG A 172 13.84 13.84 -4.27
CA ARG A 172 14.55 12.93 -5.19
C ARG A 172 15.49 11.98 -4.45
N THR A 173 16.13 12.46 -3.41
CA THR A 173 17.04 11.65 -2.60
C THR A 173 16.28 10.59 -1.82
N ILE A 174 15.16 10.96 -1.17
CA ILE A 174 14.37 10.00 -0.40
C ILE A 174 13.74 8.92 -1.28
N VAL A 175 13.35 9.22 -2.52
CA VAL A 175 12.87 8.20 -3.48
C VAL A 175 13.98 7.18 -3.79
N ARG A 176 15.24 7.62 -3.95
CA ARG A 176 16.37 6.69 -4.15
C ARG A 176 16.66 5.85 -2.90
N ASP A 177 16.54 6.43 -1.72
CA ASP A 177 16.73 5.71 -0.46
C ASP A 177 15.63 4.64 -0.26
N LEU A 178 14.38 4.98 -0.58
CA LEU A 178 13.25 4.05 -0.57
C LEU A 178 13.42 2.91 -1.59
N TYR A 179 13.90 3.23 -2.79
CA TYR A 179 14.18 2.21 -3.79
C TYR A 179 15.29 1.25 -3.34
N LYS A 180 16.36 1.79 -2.72
CA LYS A 180 17.42 0.95 -2.13
C LYS A 180 16.86 0.04 -1.04
N LEU A 181 16.05 0.59 -0.12
CA LEU A 181 15.37 -0.18 0.92
C LEU A 181 14.53 -1.31 0.32
N TYR A 182 13.75 -1.01 -0.73
CA TYR A 182 12.96 -2.02 -1.44
C TYR A 182 13.83 -3.14 -2.03
N VAL A 183 14.94 -2.80 -2.68
CA VAL A 183 15.85 -3.79 -3.29
C VAL A 183 16.46 -4.68 -2.21
N ASP A 184 16.91 -4.09 -1.09
CA ASP A 184 17.50 -4.82 0.02
C ASP A 184 16.49 -5.78 0.69
N GLU A 185 15.28 -5.31 0.95
CA GLU A 185 14.21 -6.14 1.52
C GLU A 185 13.72 -7.22 0.55
N LYS A 186 13.64 -6.91 -0.74
CA LYS A 186 13.33 -7.89 -1.78
C LYS A 186 14.35 -9.02 -1.83
N ALA A 187 15.64 -8.70 -1.74
CA ALA A 187 16.71 -9.71 -1.71
C ALA A 187 16.60 -10.63 -0.50
N LYS A 188 16.28 -10.09 0.68
CA LYS A 188 16.04 -10.87 1.90
C LYS A 188 14.82 -11.80 1.74
N LEU A 189 13.70 -11.26 1.23
CA LEU A 189 12.45 -12.02 1.08
C LEU A 189 12.57 -13.18 0.09
N LYS A 190 13.37 -13.04 -0.97
CA LYS A 190 13.60 -14.12 -1.94
C LYS A 190 14.06 -15.43 -1.30
N ASN A 191 14.82 -15.36 -0.21
CA ASN A 191 15.31 -16.53 0.50
C ASN A 191 14.21 -17.34 1.21
N TYR A 192 13.03 -16.73 1.44
CA TYR A 192 11.90 -17.39 2.11
C TYR A 192 10.95 -18.10 1.14
N PHE A 193 11.01 -17.82 -0.17
CA PHE A 193 10.00 -18.26 -1.13
C PHE A 193 10.25 -19.65 -1.73
N SER A 194 10.77 -20.60 -0.92
CA SER A 194 11.01 -21.97 -1.38
C SER A 194 9.71 -22.75 -1.69
N ARG A 195 8.60 -22.45 -1.02
CA ARG A 195 7.27 -23.00 -1.26
C ARG A 195 6.23 -21.95 -0.90
N SER A 196 5.43 -21.54 -1.87
CA SER A 196 4.53 -20.43 -1.70
C SER A 196 3.14 -20.71 -2.23
N SER A 197 2.15 -20.12 -1.59
CA SER A 197 0.79 -19.98 -2.13
C SER A 197 0.56 -18.54 -2.51
N LEU A 198 -0.15 -18.31 -3.61
CA LEU A 198 -0.43 -16.98 -4.10
C LEU A 198 -1.92 -16.68 -4.04
N THR A 199 -2.25 -15.41 -3.85
CA THR A 199 -3.57 -14.87 -4.13
C THR A 199 -3.43 -13.73 -5.11
N THR A 200 -4.40 -13.57 -6.01
CA THR A 200 -4.42 -12.45 -6.94
C THR A 200 -5.82 -11.89 -7.08
N ASP A 201 -5.89 -10.58 -7.27
CA ASP A 201 -7.10 -9.86 -7.56
C ASP A 201 -6.85 -8.86 -8.68
N THR A 202 -7.87 -8.61 -9.49
CA THR A 202 -7.83 -7.68 -10.62
C THR A 202 -9.04 -6.74 -10.56
N TRP A 203 -8.81 -5.47 -10.83
CA TRP A 203 -9.91 -4.49 -10.87
C TRP A 203 -9.61 -3.35 -11.84
N THR A 204 -10.66 -2.66 -12.25
CA THR A 204 -10.56 -1.42 -13.01
C THR A 204 -10.82 -0.24 -12.09
N SER A 205 -9.93 0.74 -12.08
CA SER A 205 -10.09 1.96 -11.29
C SER A 205 -11.17 2.88 -11.87
N VAL A 206 -11.57 3.89 -11.10
CA VAL A 206 -12.49 4.96 -11.57
C VAL A 206 -11.94 5.68 -12.83
N GLN A 207 -10.64 5.67 -13.02
CA GLN A 207 -9.95 6.25 -14.17
C GLN A 207 -9.86 5.29 -15.37
N ASN A 208 -10.57 4.16 -15.34
CA ASN A 208 -10.52 3.10 -16.37
C ASN A 208 -9.12 2.49 -16.57
N ILE A 209 -8.33 2.41 -15.52
CA ILE A 209 -7.02 1.75 -15.53
C ILE A 209 -7.17 0.39 -14.85
N ASN A 210 -6.72 -0.67 -15.54
CA ASN A 210 -6.77 -2.03 -15.01
C ASN A 210 -5.54 -2.30 -14.15
N TYR A 211 -5.76 -2.85 -12.98
CA TYR A 211 -4.73 -3.22 -12.03
C TYR A 211 -4.81 -4.70 -11.65
N MET A 212 -3.67 -5.24 -11.29
CA MET A 212 -3.53 -6.58 -10.73
C MET A 212 -2.61 -6.55 -9.52
N VAL A 213 -3.03 -7.15 -8.43
CA VAL A 213 -2.21 -7.40 -7.26
C VAL A 213 -1.89 -8.88 -7.15
N ILE A 214 -0.64 -9.21 -6.83
CA ILE A 214 -0.21 -10.57 -6.53
C ILE A 214 0.37 -10.58 -5.13
N THR A 215 -0.21 -11.39 -4.26
CA THR A 215 0.20 -11.55 -2.87
C THR A 215 0.71 -12.97 -2.64
N CYS A 216 1.85 -13.08 -1.98
CA CYS A 216 2.45 -14.35 -1.59
C CYS A 216 2.11 -14.64 -0.12
N HIS A 217 1.77 -15.89 0.14
CA HIS A 217 1.56 -16.44 1.47
C HIS A 217 2.56 -17.58 1.67
N PHE A 218 3.32 -17.51 2.75
CA PHE A 218 4.34 -18.51 3.10
C PHE A 218 4.46 -18.63 4.61
N ILE A 219 5.07 -19.73 5.06
CA ILE A 219 5.38 -19.96 6.46
C ILE A 219 6.88 -19.69 6.65
N ASP A 220 7.22 -18.82 7.58
CA ASP A 220 8.60 -18.49 7.90
C ASP A 220 9.26 -19.57 8.77
N TYR A 221 10.55 -19.40 9.10
CA TYR A 221 11.30 -20.36 9.93
C TYR A 221 10.81 -20.45 11.38
N GLU A 222 10.02 -19.47 11.83
CA GLU A 222 9.39 -19.48 13.15
C GLU A 222 7.96 -20.02 13.11
N TRP A 223 7.58 -20.68 12.03
CA TRP A 223 6.24 -21.26 11.78
C TRP A 223 5.09 -20.24 11.80
N ARG A 224 5.38 -18.97 11.45
CA ARG A 224 4.35 -17.94 11.35
C ARG A 224 3.92 -17.77 9.88
N LEU A 225 2.61 -17.66 9.71
CA LEU A 225 2.06 -17.31 8.40
C LEU A 225 2.43 -15.86 8.05
N GLN A 226 3.09 -15.70 6.95
CA GLN A 226 3.48 -14.40 6.38
C GLN A 226 2.68 -14.10 5.12
N LYS A 227 2.37 -12.82 4.94
CA LYS A 227 1.70 -12.29 3.75
C LYS A 227 2.50 -11.11 3.22
N ARG A 228 2.86 -11.15 1.93
CA ARG A 228 3.63 -10.08 1.27
C ARG A 228 3.07 -9.81 -0.12
N ILE A 229 2.85 -8.54 -0.44
CA ILE A 229 2.50 -8.11 -1.79
C ILE A 229 3.77 -8.17 -2.64
N LEU A 230 3.77 -9.02 -3.66
CA LEU A 230 4.89 -9.18 -4.59
C LEU A 230 4.84 -8.16 -5.72
N SER A 231 3.64 -7.86 -6.19
CA SER A 231 3.41 -6.94 -7.29
C SER A 231 2.07 -6.24 -7.15
N PHE A 232 2.09 -4.97 -7.45
CA PHE A 232 0.92 -4.14 -7.72
C PHE A 232 1.17 -3.48 -9.07
N SER A 233 0.55 -4.01 -10.12
CA SER A 233 0.90 -3.65 -11.50
C SER A 233 -0.34 -3.24 -12.29
N GLN A 234 -0.14 -2.29 -13.21
CA GLN A 234 -1.11 -2.05 -14.27
C GLN A 234 -1.05 -3.19 -15.28
N ILE A 235 -2.21 -3.68 -15.70
CA ILE A 235 -2.36 -4.66 -16.78
C ILE A 235 -3.14 -4.05 -17.94
N VAL A 236 -2.93 -4.58 -19.14
CA VAL A 236 -3.58 -4.06 -20.35
C VAL A 236 -5.08 -4.29 -20.28
N ASP A 237 -5.47 -5.51 -19.93
CA ASP A 237 -6.86 -5.96 -19.82
C ASP A 237 -6.98 -7.14 -18.86
N HIS A 238 -8.21 -7.57 -18.60
CA HIS A 238 -8.51 -8.75 -17.78
C HIS A 238 -8.51 -10.05 -18.59
N SER A 239 -7.78 -10.11 -19.70
CA SER A 239 -7.70 -11.32 -20.50
C SER A 239 -6.84 -12.38 -19.81
N ARG A 240 -7.05 -13.66 -20.22
CA ARG A 240 -6.25 -14.81 -19.77
C ARG A 240 -4.75 -14.59 -19.97
N ASP A 241 -4.38 -13.98 -21.10
CA ASP A 241 -2.99 -13.80 -21.51
C ASP A 241 -2.31 -12.73 -20.68
N SER A 242 -3.00 -11.60 -20.42
CA SER A 242 -2.52 -10.52 -19.55
C SER A 242 -2.32 -11.02 -18.12
N ILE A 243 -3.29 -11.74 -17.56
CA ILE A 243 -3.22 -12.29 -16.21
C ILE A 243 -2.11 -13.34 -16.11
N GLY A 244 -2.08 -14.31 -17.02
CA GLY A 244 -1.11 -15.40 -17.01
C GLY A 244 0.33 -14.92 -17.15
N ARG A 245 0.60 -13.99 -18.08
CA ARG A 245 1.94 -13.40 -18.27
C ARG A 245 2.36 -12.51 -17.11
N CYS A 246 1.43 -11.79 -16.48
CA CYS A 246 1.72 -11.00 -15.30
C CYS A 246 2.19 -11.89 -14.13
N ILE A 247 1.48 -13.01 -13.89
CA ILE A 247 1.89 -13.99 -12.87
C ILE A 247 3.25 -14.58 -13.21
N GLU A 248 3.46 -15.03 -14.45
CA GLU A 248 4.74 -15.59 -14.92
C GLU A 248 5.89 -14.61 -14.67
N LYS A 249 5.74 -13.35 -15.10
CA LYS A 249 6.74 -12.30 -14.89
C LYS A 249 7.10 -12.12 -13.42
N VAL A 250 6.11 -12.05 -12.55
CA VAL A 250 6.31 -11.87 -11.10
C VAL A 250 7.02 -13.07 -10.49
N LEU A 251 6.63 -14.29 -10.85
CA LEU A 251 7.29 -15.51 -10.38
C LEU A 251 8.78 -15.54 -10.77
N LEU A 252 9.10 -15.22 -12.01
CA LEU A 252 10.49 -15.14 -12.50
C LEU A 252 11.27 -14.02 -11.77
N GLU A 253 10.68 -12.85 -11.62
CA GLU A 253 11.32 -11.71 -10.98
C GLU A 253 11.66 -11.98 -9.50
N TRP A 254 10.80 -12.73 -8.80
CA TRP A 254 11.00 -13.09 -7.41
C TRP A 254 11.77 -14.41 -7.21
N GLY A 255 12.02 -15.17 -8.28
CA GLY A 255 12.69 -16.47 -8.23
C GLY A 255 11.83 -17.54 -7.56
N ILE A 256 10.50 -17.46 -7.71
CA ILE A 256 9.55 -18.44 -7.16
C ILE A 256 9.35 -19.53 -8.21
N ASP A 257 9.95 -20.67 -8.01
CA ASP A 257 9.92 -21.82 -8.93
C ASP A 257 8.98 -22.93 -8.46
N LYS A 258 8.50 -22.88 -7.20
CA LYS A 258 7.58 -23.86 -6.62
C LYS A 258 6.35 -23.19 -6.03
N VAL A 259 5.20 -23.45 -6.66
CA VAL A 259 3.91 -22.87 -6.24
C VAL A 259 2.97 -24.01 -5.86
N PHE A 260 2.35 -23.89 -4.68
CA PHE A 260 1.36 -24.86 -4.21
C PHE A 260 -0.03 -24.52 -4.74
N THR A 261 -0.51 -23.31 -4.48
CA THR A 261 -1.84 -22.85 -4.89
C THR A 261 -1.78 -21.40 -5.42
N ILE A 262 -2.68 -21.07 -6.32
CA ILE A 262 -2.99 -19.69 -6.72
C ILE A 262 -4.49 -19.51 -6.58
N THR A 263 -4.90 -18.67 -5.62
CA THR A 263 -6.31 -18.33 -5.42
C THR A 263 -6.67 -17.14 -6.30
N VAL A 264 -7.69 -17.31 -7.12
CA VAL A 264 -8.23 -16.30 -8.04
C VAL A 264 -9.76 -16.21 -7.90
N ASP A 265 -10.37 -15.17 -8.43
CA ASP A 265 -11.82 -15.11 -8.55
C ASP A 265 -12.36 -16.15 -9.56
N ASN A 266 -13.69 -16.23 -9.71
CA ASN A 266 -14.33 -17.23 -10.55
C ASN A 266 -14.54 -16.80 -12.02
N ALA A 267 -13.87 -15.74 -12.49
CA ALA A 267 -13.94 -15.34 -13.88
C ALA A 267 -13.36 -16.43 -14.79
N THR A 268 -13.99 -16.65 -15.94
CA THR A 268 -13.58 -17.69 -16.91
C THR A 268 -12.14 -17.48 -17.41
N ALA A 269 -11.71 -16.23 -17.57
CA ALA A 269 -10.36 -15.87 -17.95
C ALA A 269 -9.31 -16.43 -16.97
N ASN A 270 -9.60 -16.40 -15.67
CA ASN A 270 -8.71 -16.91 -14.62
C ASN A 270 -8.49 -18.42 -14.72
N ALA A 271 -9.53 -19.22 -14.99
CA ALA A 271 -9.39 -20.66 -15.15
C ALA A 271 -8.41 -21.01 -16.29
N THR A 272 -8.48 -20.27 -17.41
CA THR A 272 -7.59 -20.47 -18.56
C THR A 272 -6.17 -19.95 -18.27
N ALA A 273 -6.05 -18.81 -17.56
CA ALA A 273 -4.76 -18.27 -17.12
C ALA A 273 -4.02 -19.26 -16.20
N MET A 274 -4.74 -19.91 -15.27
CA MET A 274 -4.17 -20.95 -14.39
C MET A 274 -3.65 -22.14 -15.16
N GLY A 275 -4.33 -22.57 -16.24
CA GLY A 275 -3.84 -23.60 -17.15
C GLY A 275 -2.52 -23.20 -17.84
N TYR A 276 -2.37 -21.94 -18.24
CA TYR A 276 -1.12 -21.41 -18.78
C TYR A 276 0.00 -21.43 -17.74
N VAL A 277 -0.25 -20.86 -16.53
CA VAL A 277 0.75 -20.80 -15.46
C VAL A 277 1.22 -22.20 -15.04
N ARG A 278 0.31 -23.17 -14.92
CA ARG A 278 0.65 -24.57 -14.62
C ARG A 278 1.63 -25.17 -15.63
N ARG A 279 1.40 -24.98 -16.94
CA ARG A 279 2.31 -25.45 -17.98
C ARG A 279 3.69 -24.79 -17.86
N LYS A 280 3.73 -23.49 -17.59
CA LYS A 280 4.99 -22.74 -17.43
C LYS A 280 5.78 -23.22 -16.21
N LEU A 281 5.16 -23.29 -15.03
CA LEU A 281 5.81 -23.80 -13.82
C LEU A 281 6.42 -25.20 -14.03
N ASN A 282 5.69 -26.10 -14.66
CA ASN A 282 6.17 -27.46 -14.93
C ASN A 282 7.25 -27.52 -16.01
N SER A 283 7.37 -26.49 -16.89
CA SER A 283 8.46 -26.40 -17.86
C SER A 283 9.74 -25.82 -17.28
N TRP A 284 9.67 -25.02 -16.22
CA TRP A 284 10.85 -24.44 -15.59
C TRP A 284 11.57 -25.42 -14.69
N GLN A 285 10.83 -26.21 -13.92
CA GLN A 285 11.36 -27.17 -12.98
C GLN A 285 10.45 -28.38 -12.82
N LEU A 286 11.03 -29.56 -12.59
CA LEU A 286 10.29 -30.75 -12.23
C LEU A 286 9.49 -30.49 -10.94
N ASN A 287 8.15 -30.64 -11.01
CA ASN A 287 7.23 -30.30 -9.93
C ASN A 287 7.22 -28.80 -9.52
N GLY A 288 7.44 -27.87 -10.44
CA GLY A 288 7.26 -26.45 -10.18
C GLY A 288 5.84 -26.10 -9.73
N ALA A 289 4.84 -26.68 -10.37
CA ALA A 289 3.49 -26.77 -9.79
C ALA A 289 3.43 -27.99 -8.86
N ILE A 290 3.43 -27.78 -7.55
CA ILE A 290 3.47 -28.87 -6.54
C ILE A 290 2.32 -29.86 -6.77
N LEU A 291 2.59 -31.16 -6.61
CA LEU A 291 1.67 -32.26 -6.92
C LEU A 291 1.16 -32.24 -8.39
N GLY A 292 2.03 -31.87 -9.33
CA GLY A 292 1.68 -31.78 -10.76
C GLY A 292 0.66 -30.68 -11.06
N GLY A 293 0.41 -29.77 -10.11
CA GLY A 293 -0.56 -28.69 -10.23
C GLY A 293 -2.01 -29.12 -10.04
N LYS A 294 -2.26 -30.27 -9.40
CA LYS A 294 -3.62 -30.74 -9.10
C LYS A 294 -4.42 -29.70 -8.30
N TYR A 295 -3.77 -29.02 -7.36
CA TYR A 295 -4.37 -28.01 -6.47
C TYR A 295 -3.91 -26.58 -6.78
N LEU A 296 -3.27 -26.35 -7.94
CA LEU A 296 -2.75 -25.04 -8.28
C LEU A 296 -3.85 -23.97 -8.32
N HIS A 297 -4.97 -24.28 -8.95
CA HIS A 297 -6.10 -23.37 -9.08
C HIS A 297 -7.07 -23.50 -7.92
N VAL A 298 -7.09 -22.53 -7.03
CA VAL A 298 -8.08 -22.42 -5.95
C VAL A 298 -9.03 -21.27 -6.27
N ARG A 299 -10.33 -21.53 -6.15
CA ARG A 299 -11.36 -20.52 -6.34
C ARG A 299 -11.55 -19.72 -5.06
N CYS A 300 -11.65 -18.40 -5.17
CA CYS A 300 -11.90 -17.53 -4.03
C CYS A 300 -13.26 -17.82 -3.39
N CYS A 301 -13.28 -18.32 -2.16
CA CYS A 301 -14.51 -18.69 -1.44
C CYS A 301 -15.38 -17.46 -1.14
N ALA A 302 -14.79 -16.32 -0.80
CA ALA A 302 -15.54 -15.08 -0.59
C ALA A 302 -16.24 -14.62 -1.88
N HIS A 303 -15.61 -14.79 -3.04
CA HIS A 303 -16.22 -14.48 -4.33
C HIS A 303 -17.37 -15.46 -4.66
N ILE A 304 -17.21 -16.76 -4.36
CA ILE A 304 -18.29 -17.76 -4.53
C ILE A 304 -19.48 -17.35 -3.65
N LEU A 305 -19.24 -16.99 -2.40
CA LEU A 305 -20.29 -16.57 -1.48
C LEU A 305 -21.00 -15.32 -1.99
N ASN A 306 -20.25 -14.33 -2.52
CA ASN A 306 -20.84 -13.16 -3.17
C ASN A 306 -21.76 -13.52 -4.34
N ILE A 307 -21.38 -14.48 -5.18
CA ILE A 307 -22.20 -14.94 -6.31
C ILE A 307 -23.46 -15.63 -5.81
N ILE A 308 -23.37 -16.49 -4.77
CA ILE A 308 -24.50 -17.20 -4.18
C ILE A 308 -25.52 -16.21 -3.62
N VAL A 309 -25.08 -15.25 -2.81
CA VAL A 309 -25.95 -14.26 -2.20
C VAL A 309 -26.55 -13.33 -3.27
N SER A 310 -25.77 -12.93 -4.26
CA SER A 310 -26.26 -12.07 -5.36
C SER A 310 -27.37 -12.75 -6.19
N ASP A 311 -27.35 -14.08 -6.30
CA ASP A 311 -28.46 -14.80 -6.96
C ASP A 311 -29.74 -14.76 -6.12
N GLY A 312 -29.65 -14.91 -4.80
CA GLY A 312 -30.80 -14.78 -3.90
C GLY A 312 -31.40 -13.36 -3.87
N LEU A 313 -30.54 -12.35 -4.02
CA LEU A 313 -30.96 -10.95 -4.02
C LEU A 313 -31.83 -10.55 -5.23
N LYS A 314 -31.81 -11.30 -6.30
CA LYS A 314 -32.59 -10.95 -7.51
C LYS A 314 -34.08 -10.89 -7.24
N ASP A 315 -34.59 -11.74 -6.37
CA ASP A 315 -36.01 -11.80 -6.02
C ASP A 315 -36.46 -10.63 -5.13
N LEU A 316 -35.55 -9.94 -4.49
CA LEU A 316 -35.82 -8.75 -3.65
C LEU A 316 -35.38 -7.43 -4.29
N HIS A 317 -35.13 -7.45 -5.58
CA HIS A 317 -34.53 -6.33 -6.28
C HIS A 317 -35.27 -5.01 -6.07
N GLU A 318 -36.62 -5.02 -6.18
CA GLU A 318 -37.42 -3.80 -6.09
C GLU A 318 -37.39 -3.19 -4.69
N SER A 319 -37.59 -3.98 -3.63
CA SER A 319 -37.53 -3.50 -2.25
C SER A 319 -36.15 -2.94 -1.90
N VAL A 320 -35.09 -3.65 -2.29
CA VAL A 320 -33.71 -3.18 -2.06
C VAL A 320 -33.44 -1.88 -2.81
N VAL A 321 -33.93 -1.75 -4.05
CA VAL A 321 -33.74 -0.53 -4.86
C VAL A 321 -34.55 0.63 -4.29
N ALA A 322 -35.79 0.43 -3.84
CA ALA A 322 -36.62 1.48 -3.21
C ALA A 322 -35.89 2.06 -1.98
N ILE A 323 -35.43 1.19 -1.08
CA ILE A 323 -34.68 1.62 0.12
C ILE A 323 -33.36 2.27 -0.24
N ARG A 324 -32.60 1.73 -1.21
CA ARG A 324 -31.36 2.33 -1.72
C ARG A 324 -31.59 3.74 -2.25
N ASN A 325 -32.68 3.96 -3.00
CA ASN A 325 -33.00 5.27 -3.52
C ASN A 325 -33.36 6.26 -2.41
N ALA A 326 -34.03 5.81 -1.35
CA ALA A 326 -34.29 6.63 -0.16
C ALA A 326 -32.95 7.02 0.54
N VAL A 327 -32.03 6.08 0.73
CA VAL A 327 -30.70 6.35 1.29
C VAL A 327 -29.89 7.29 0.39
N LYS A 328 -29.92 7.08 -0.94
CA LYS A 328 -29.28 8.00 -1.91
C LYS A 328 -29.82 9.43 -1.79
N TYR A 329 -31.14 9.60 -1.67
CA TYR A 329 -31.72 10.91 -1.46
C TYR A 329 -31.16 11.61 -0.24
N VAL A 330 -31.17 10.94 0.90
CA VAL A 330 -30.63 11.47 2.18
C VAL A 330 -29.16 11.84 2.07
N LYS A 331 -28.36 11.01 1.42
CA LYS A 331 -26.90 11.18 1.31
C LYS A 331 -26.49 12.14 0.19
N SER A 332 -27.38 12.58 -0.67
CA SER A 332 -27.05 13.36 -1.89
C SER A 332 -26.65 14.81 -1.61
N SER A 333 -27.01 15.38 -0.45
CA SER A 333 -26.55 16.71 -0.07
C SER A 333 -26.51 16.90 1.46
N PRO A 334 -25.66 17.83 1.96
CA PRO A 334 -25.61 18.13 3.39
C PRO A 334 -26.96 18.58 3.97
N SER A 335 -27.74 19.38 3.23
CA SER A 335 -29.02 19.88 3.70
C SER A 335 -30.08 18.78 3.83
N ARG A 336 -30.09 17.78 2.91
CA ARG A 336 -30.99 16.61 3.00
C ARG A 336 -30.60 15.73 4.16
N LEU A 337 -29.29 15.51 4.35
CA LEU A 337 -28.78 14.76 5.48
C LEU A 337 -29.14 15.42 6.81
N ASP A 338 -29.04 16.74 6.91
CA ASP A 338 -29.39 17.48 8.12
C ASP A 338 -30.89 17.43 8.42
N ARG A 339 -31.73 17.52 7.36
CA ARG A 339 -33.19 17.34 7.51
C ARG A 339 -33.50 15.93 8.03
N PHE A 340 -32.89 14.91 7.49
CA PHE A 340 -33.07 13.54 7.97
C PHE A 340 -32.59 13.36 9.44
N ARG A 341 -31.50 14.00 9.84
CA ARG A 341 -31.08 14.02 11.25
C ARG A 341 -32.13 14.60 12.16
N ARG A 342 -32.80 15.67 11.74
CA ARG A 342 -33.93 16.25 12.51
C ARG A 342 -35.09 15.27 12.64
N CYS A 343 -35.45 14.52 11.59
CA CYS A 343 -36.41 13.45 11.68
C CYS A 343 -36.01 12.36 12.68
N VAL A 344 -34.73 11.90 12.65
CA VAL A 344 -34.18 10.91 13.60
C VAL A 344 -34.31 11.41 15.05
N THR A 345 -33.94 12.67 15.29
CA THR A 345 -34.02 13.29 16.62
C THR A 345 -35.46 13.43 17.07
N HIS A 346 -36.37 13.85 16.20
CA HIS A 346 -37.77 13.99 16.50
C HIS A 346 -38.43 12.67 16.90
N GLU A 347 -38.12 11.59 16.17
CA GLU A 347 -38.58 10.22 16.45
C GLU A 347 -37.91 9.59 17.66
N LYS A 348 -37.00 10.33 18.34
CA LYS A 348 -36.22 9.85 19.52
C LYS A 348 -35.51 8.51 19.27
N ILE A 349 -35.02 8.30 18.07
CA ILE A 349 -34.31 7.07 17.70
C ILE A 349 -32.87 7.17 18.25
N THR A 350 -32.55 6.29 19.18
CA THR A 350 -31.17 6.11 19.66
C THR A 350 -30.41 5.24 18.65
N SER A 351 -29.59 5.84 17.81
CA SER A 351 -28.73 5.14 16.87
C SER A 351 -27.32 5.71 16.91
N ASN A 352 -26.32 4.83 16.96
CA ASN A 352 -24.89 5.21 16.93
C ASN A 352 -24.42 5.71 15.55
N GLY A 353 -25.31 5.76 14.55
CA GLY A 353 -24.97 6.21 13.20
C GLY A 353 -26.18 6.52 12.35
N LEU A 354 -25.94 7.17 11.23
CA LEU A 354 -26.92 7.40 10.19
C LEU A 354 -26.83 6.32 9.10
N VAL A 355 -27.70 6.42 8.11
CA VAL A 355 -27.73 5.51 6.96
C VAL A 355 -26.37 5.44 6.24
N VAL A 356 -26.03 4.26 5.76
CA VAL A 356 -24.84 3.97 4.97
C VAL A 356 -25.29 3.71 3.53
N LEU A 357 -24.60 4.32 2.56
CA LEU A 357 -24.85 4.01 1.14
C LEU A 357 -24.05 2.79 0.74
N ASP A 358 -24.64 1.92 -0.06
CA ASP A 358 -23.99 0.70 -0.53
C ASP A 358 -23.19 0.88 -1.83
N VAL A 359 -22.42 -0.15 -2.13
CA VAL A 359 -21.79 -0.41 -3.43
C VAL A 359 -22.57 -1.60 -4.05
N PRO A 360 -23.41 -1.39 -5.07
CA PRO A 360 -24.36 -2.41 -5.55
C PRO A 360 -23.72 -3.74 -5.98
N THR A 361 -22.43 -3.74 -6.35
CA THR A 361 -21.69 -4.93 -6.74
C THR A 361 -21.16 -5.75 -5.55
N ARG A 362 -21.32 -5.24 -4.32
CA ARG A 362 -20.83 -5.85 -3.07
C ARG A 362 -22.00 -6.07 -2.13
N TRP A 363 -22.54 -7.26 -2.09
CA TRP A 363 -23.72 -7.59 -1.28
C TRP A 363 -23.56 -7.25 0.21
N ASN A 364 -22.34 -7.36 0.78
CA ASN A 364 -22.07 -6.99 2.18
C ASN A 364 -22.42 -5.51 2.44
N SER A 365 -22.11 -4.64 1.49
CA SER A 365 -22.45 -3.21 1.64
C SER A 365 -23.94 -2.97 1.53
N THR A 366 -24.67 -3.76 0.71
CA THR A 366 -26.13 -3.73 0.64
C THR A 366 -26.75 -4.23 1.95
N PHE A 367 -26.20 -5.30 2.54
CA PHE A 367 -26.61 -5.77 3.87
C PHE A 367 -26.49 -4.66 4.91
N LEU A 368 -25.32 -4.01 5.03
CA LEU A 368 -25.07 -2.91 5.97
C LEU A 368 -25.98 -1.69 5.69
N MET A 369 -26.22 -1.37 4.43
CA MET A 369 -27.15 -0.30 4.05
C MET A 369 -28.54 -0.61 4.58
N LEU A 370 -29.08 -1.80 4.32
CA LEU A 370 -30.42 -2.21 4.77
C LEU A 370 -30.49 -2.27 6.30
N GLU A 371 -29.48 -2.85 6.96
CA GLU A 371 -29.40 -2.92 8.41
C GLU A 371 -29.43 -1.53 9.07
N SER A 372 -28.68 -0.57 8.52
CA SER A 372 -28.71 0.80 9.01
C SER A 372 -30.04 1.51 8.74
N ALA A 373 -30.65 1.26 7.57
CA ALA A 373 -31.89 1.89 7.17
C ALA A 373 -33.10 1.37 7.97
N VAL A 374 -33.17 0.06 8.23
CA VAL A 374 -34.26 -0.57 9.02
C VAL A 374 -34.32 -0.02 10.44
N LYS A 375 -33.21 0.33 11.05
CA LYS A 375 -33.17 0.99 12.37
C LYS A 375 -33.80 2.38 12.35
N LEU A 376 -33.95 2.99 11.19
CA LEU A 376 -34.37 4.37 10.98
C LEU A 376 -35.68 4.51 10.20
N VAL A 377 -36.48 3.43 10.12
CA VAL A 377 -37.77 3.39 9.35
C VAL A 377 -38.69 4.56 9.71
N ARG A 378 -38.88 4.84 11.02
CA ARG A 378 -39.74 5.97 11.46
C ARG A 378 -39.25 7.32 10.98
N ALA A 379 -37.91 7.49 10.91
CA ALA A 379 -37.33 8.73 10.40
C ALA A 379 -37.56 8.89 8.88
N PHE A 380 -37.56 7.79 8.12
CA PHE A 380 -37.89 7.81 6.70
C PHE A 380 -39.39 8.10 6.47
N GLN A 381 -40.29 7.52 7.26
CA GLN A 381 -41.71 7.82 7.23
C GLN A 381 -41.95 9.31 7.51
N ARG A 382 -41.32 9.83 8.58
CA ARG A 382 -41.40 11.26 8.89
C ARG A 382 -40.83 12.15 7.79
N LEU A 383 -39.75 11.74 7.15
CA LEU A 383 -39.16 12.47 6.03
C LEU A 383 -40.10 12.55 4.85
N GLU A 384 -40.87 11.50 4.59
CA GLU A 384 -41.89 11.46 3.53
C GLU A 384 -43.05 12.45 3.81
N ASP A 385 -43.47 12.57 5.09
CA ASP A 385 -44.50 13.53 5.50
C ASP A 385 -43.98 14.98 5.47
N ASP A 386 -42.74 15.24 5.91
CA ASP A 386 -42.20 16.58 6.14
C ASP A 386 -41.49 17.17 4.90
N ASP A 387 -41.10 16.35 3.89
CA ASP A 387 -40.29 16.78 2.74
C ASP A 387 -40.91 16.46 1.39
N GLY A 388 -41.70 17.40 0.84
CA GLY A 388 -42.28 17.26 -0.50
C GLY A 388 -41.24 17.08 -1.63
N HIS A 389 -39.96 17.42 -1.42
CA HIS A 389 -38.89 17.12 -2.39
C HIS A 389 -38.52 15.64 -2.38
N TYR A 390 -38.67 14.96 -1.23
CA TYR A 390 -38.44 13.53 -1.13
C TYR A 390 -39.45 12.75 -2.01
N VAL A 391 -40.72 13.10 -1.92
CA VAL A 391 -41.79 12.47 -2.76
C VAL A 391 -41.53 12.74 -4.24
N ARG A 392 -41.24 14.00 -4.60
CA ARG A 392 -40.95 14.39 -6.00
C ARG A 392 -39.71 13.66 -6.57
N TYR A 393 -38.69 13.38 -5.76
CA TYR A 393 -37.52 12.63 -6.18
C TYR A 393 -37.84 11.26 -6.79
N PHE A 394 -38.86 10.58 -6.31
CA PHE A 394 -39.32 9.30 -6.86
C PHE A 394 -40.22 9.42 -8.10
N GLN A 395 -40.70 10.61 -8.39
CA GLN A 395 -41.44 10.89 -9.62
C GLN A 395 -40.52 11.17 -10.82
N GLU A 396 -39.23 11.47 -10.54
CA GLU A 396 -38.26 11.75 -11.58
C GLU A 396 -37.84 10.47 -12.32
N ASN A 397 -37.53 10.63 -13.61
CA ASN A 397 -36.95 9.54 -14.41
C ASN A 397 -35.43 9.48 -14.26
N GLU A 398 -34.90 8.29 -14.01
CA GLU A 398 -33.51 7.99 -14.04
C GLU A 398 -33.19 7.04 -15.21
N ASN A 399 -32.36 7.45 -16.15
CA ASN A 399 -32.03 6.69 -17.37
C ASN A 399 -33.28 6.29 -18.21
N GLY A 400 -34.23 7.16 -18.30
CA GLY A 400 -35.49 6.93 -19.08
C GLY A 400 -36.52 6.02 -18.41
N LYS A 401 -36.26 5.57 -17.16
CA LYS A 401 -37.22 4.79 -16.35
C LYS A 401 -37.59 5.55 -15.09
N LYS A 402 -38.87 5.41 -14.68
CA LYS A 402 -39.32 5.96 -13.39
C LYS A 402 -38.50 5.36 -12.26
N ARG A 403 -38.05 6.20 -11.34
CA ARG A 403 -37.31 5.74 -10.16
C ARG A 403 -38.19 4.88 -9.26
N ILE A 404 -37.70 3.72 -8.83
CA ILE A 404 -38.40 2.80 -7.93
C ILE A 404 -38.49 3.44 -6.54
N GLY A 405 -39.65 3.42 -5.95
CA GLY A 405 -40.02 3.99 -4.64
C GLY A 405 -41.15 5.04 -4.76
N PRO A 406 -41.52 5.75 -3.67
CA PRO A 406 -40.95 5.59 -2.31
C PRO A 406 -41.17 4.18 -1.75
N HIS A 407 -40.41 3.86 -0.69
CA HIS A 407 -40.53 2.58 -0.01
C HIS A 407 -41.91 2.38 0.60
N THR A 408 -42.40 1.15 0.58
CA THR A 408 -43.64 0.71 1.20
C THR A 408 -43.41 0.01 2.53
N PHE A 409 -44.45 -0.27 3.26
CA PHE A 409 -44.40 -1.12 4.45
C PHE A 409 -43.81 -2.49 4.12
N ASP A 410 -44.24 -3.09 3.01
CA ASP A 410 -43.78 -4.41 2.58
C ASP A 410 -42.28 -4.41 2.23
N ASP A 411 -41.76 -3.32 1.71
CA ASP A 411 -40.31 -3.18 1.44
C ASP A 411 -39.48 -3.25 2.70
N TRP A 412 -39.95 -2.65 3.80
CA TRP A 412 -39.30 -2.71 5.09
C TRP A 412 -39.39 -4.10 5.72
N GLU A 413 -40.53 -4.79 5.64
CA GLU A 413 -40.66 -6.16 6.12
C GLU A 413 -39.76 -7.13 5.33
N ASN A 414 -39.73 -6.98 4.01
CA ASN A 414 -38.82 -7.74 3.15
C ASN A 414 -37.34 -7.48 3.54
N ALA A 415 -36.98 -6.24 3.83
CA ALA A 415 -35.63 -5.91 4.28
C ALA A 415 -35.29 -6.55 5.63
N LYS A 416 -36.22 -6.58 6.60
CA LYS A 416 -36.00 -7.25 7.89
C LYS A 416 -35.77 -8.74 7.73
N VAL A 417 -36.60 -9.41 6.95
CA VAL A 417 -36.48 -10.83 6.62
C VAL A 417 -35.12 -11.10 5.97
N PHE A 418 -34.73 -10.27 5.03
CA PHE A 418 -33.48 -10.36 4.33
C PHE A 418 -32.26 -10.20 5.25
N ILE A 419 -32.26 -9.21 6.15
CA ILE A 419 -31.18 -8.98 7.09
C ILE A 419 -31.02 -10.22 8.00
N HIS A 420 -32.12 -10.72 8.53
CA HIS A 420 -32.10 -11.92 9.39
C HIS A 420 -31.55 -13.14 8.65
N PHE A 421 -32.00 -13.37 7.41
CA PHE A 421 -31.54 -14.48 6.57
C PHE A 421 -30.04 -14.39 6.26
N LEU A 422 -29.50 -13.20 5.93
CA LEU A 422 -28.12 -13.03 5.50
C LEU A 422 -27.10 -12.77 6.61
N ALA A 423 -27.53 -12.63 7.85
CA ALA A 423 -26.62 -12.36 8.96
C ALA A 423 -25.48 -13.39 9.03
N THR A 424 -25.78 -14.69 8.97
CA THR A 424 -24.79 -15.77 8.97
C THR A 424 -23.83 -15.67 7.77
N PHE A 425 -24.35 -15.33 6.59
CA PHE A 425 -23.50 -15.16 5.40
C PHE A 425 -22.54 -13.98 5.55
N TYR A 426 -22.99 -12.91 6.20
CA TYR A 426 -22.18 -11.75 6.49
C TYR A 426 -21.03 -12.10 7.44
N ASP A 427 -21.31 -12.78 8.55
CA ASP A 427 -20.30 -13.20 9.52
C ASP A 427 -19.26 -14.14 8.87
N ILE A 428 -19.70 -15.12 8.11
CA ILE A 428 -18.82 -16.03 7.37
C ILE A 428 -17.98 -15.29 6.33
N THR A 429 -18.54 -14.27 5.68
CA THR A 429 -17.76 -13.46 4.73
C THR A 429 -16.67 -12.67 5.43
N LEU A 430 -16.92 -12.14 6.64
CA LEU A 430 -15.90 -11.47 7.44
C LEU A 430 -14.79 -12.45 7.85
N GLU A 431 -15.16 -13.65 8.30
CA GLU A 431 -14.19 -14.71 8.64
C GLU A 431 -13.28 -15.06 7.45
N PHE A 432 -13.86 -15.28 6.25
CA PHE A 432 -13.09 -15.60 5.04
C PHE A 432 -12.21 -14.46 4.54
N SER A 433 -12.59 -13.23 4.83
CA SER A 433 -11.86 -12.02 4.45
C SER A 433 -10.75 -11.65 5.42
N ALA A 434 -10.62 -12.38 6.54
CA ALA A 434 -9.57 -12.12 7.52
C ALA A 434 -8.17 -12.28 6.90
N SER A 435 -7.27 -11.33 7.21
CA SER A 435 -5.93 -11.28 6.63
C SER A 435 -4.80 -11.62 7.60
N LEU A 436 -5.11 -11.72 8.91
CA LEU A 436 -4.12 -11.92 9.97
C LEU A 436 -4.01 -13.37 10.44
N HIS A 437 -4.96 -14.22 10.07
CA HIS A 437 -4.96 -15.62 10.46
C HIS A 437 -5.23 -16.53 9.27
N VAL A 438 -4.94 -17.82 9.47
CA VAL A 438 -5.30 -18.88 8.52
C VAL A 438 -6.82 -19.05 8.50
N THR A 439 -7.44 -18.99 7.33
CA THR A 439 -8.89 -19.14 7.16
C THR A 439 -9.31 -20.49 6.58
N SER A 440 -8.37 -21.26 6.04
CA SER A 440 -8.66 -22.56 5.43
C SER A 440 -9.16 -23.62 6.43
N ASN A 441 -8.79 -23.51 7.69
CA ASN A 441 -9.22 -24.41 8.77
C ASN A 441 -10.71 -24.26 9.11
N ILE A 442 -11.28 -23.07 8.93
CA ILE A 442 -12.71 -22.80 9.23
C ILE A 442 -13.60 -23.04 8.01
N PHE A 443 -13.01 -23.13 6.80
CA PHE A 443 -13.74 -23.18 5.53
C PHE A 443 -14.81 -24.28 5.52
N VAL A 444 -14.45 -25.53 5.84
CA VAL A 444 -15.39 -26.67 5.79
C VAL A 444 -16.55 -26.47 6.77
N LYS A 445 -16.25 -26.05 8.01
CA LYS A 445 -17.27 -25.80 9.03
C LYS A 445 -18.26 -24.72 8.58
N SER A 446 -17.76 -23.58 8.15
CA SER A 446 -18.58 -22.43 7.72
C SER A 446 -19.40 -22.80 6.47
N TRP A 447 -18.82 -23.56 5.54
CA TRP A 447 -19.49 -24.02 4.33
C TRP A 447 -20.63 -25.01 4.63
N CYS A 448 -20.43 -25.94 5.58
CA CYS A 448 -21.49 -26.85 6.06
C CYS A 448 -22.62 -26.08 6.75
N ALA A 449 -22.31 -25.05 7.55
CA ALA A 449 -23.32 -24.22 8.20
C ALA A 449 -24.20 -23.47 7.17
N ILE A 450 -23.59 -22.95 6.09
CA ILE A 450 -24.34 -22.34 4.97
C ILE A 450 -25.27 -23.36 4.32
N LEU A 451 -24.78 -24.58 4.03
CA LEU A 451 -25.59 -25.63 3.42
C LEU A 451 -26.78 -26.03 4.29
N GLU A 452 -26.56 -26.19 5.58
CA GLU A 452 -27.60 -26.51 6.57
C GLU A 452 -28.66 -25.43 6.62
N GLN A 453 -28.25 -24.17 6.73
CA GLN A 453 -29.14 -23.00 6.70
C GLN A 453 -29.94 -22.92 5.40
N LEU A 454 -29.32 -23.05 4.23
CA LEU A 454 -30.00 -23.03 2.93
C LEU A 454 -31.00 -24.19 2.81
N THR A 455 -30.65 -25.37 3.31
CA THR A 455 -31.52 -26.53 3.27
C THR A 455 -32.74 -26.35 4.18
N SER A 456 -32.56 -25.89 5.40
CA SER A 456 -33.63 -25.58 6.34
C SER A 456 -34.57 -24.49 5.81
N LEU A 457 -34.02 -23.40 5.30
CA LEU A 457 -34.81 -22.25 4.81
C LEU A 457 -35.49 -22.54 3.48
N SER A 458 -35.04 -23.51 2.70
CA SER A 458 -35.72 -23.90 1.44
C SER A 458 -37.12 -24.45 1.66
N THR A 459 -37.44 -24.93 2.87
CA THR A 459 -38.75 -25.44 3.30
C THR A 459 -39.50 -24.45 4.22
N ALA A 460 -39.04 -23.21 4.35
CA ALA A 460 -39.66 -22.21 5.20
C ALA A 460 -41.09 -21.90 4.75
N SER A 461 -41.98 -21.60 5.69
CA SER A 461 -43.40 -21.22 5.42
C SER A 461 -43.53 -19.88 4.68
N ASN A 462 -42.54 -19.01 4.81
CA ASN A 462 -42.49 -17.75 4.06
C ASN A 462 -42.04 -18.02 2.62
N PRO A 463 -42.88 -17.78 1.60
CA PRO A 463 -42.59 -18.10 0.20
C PRO A 463 -41.36 -17.35 -0.34
N LEU A 464 -41.13 -16.12 0.13
CA LEU A 464 -39.98 -15.30 -0.29
C LEU A 464 -38.67 -15.90 0.20
N VAL A 465 -38.64 -16.30 1.49
CA VAL A 465 -37.46 -16.95 2.09
C VAL A 465 -37.15 -18.29 1.42
N SER A 466 -38.17 -19.10 1.22
CA SER A 466 -38.04 -20.41 0.56
C SER A 466 -37.50 -20.27 -0.87
N LYS A 467 -38.08 -19.37 -1.67
CA LYS A 467 -37.63 -19.10 -3.04
C LYS A 467 -36.18 -18.62 -3.10
N MET A 468 -35.82 -17.68 -2.24
CA MET A 468 -34.46 -17.15 -2.13
C MET A 468 -33.46 -18.25 -1.72
N ALA A 469 -33.80 -19.05 -0.70
CA ALA A 469 -32.96 -20.15 -0.24
C ALA A 469 -32.75 -21.21 -1.34
N LEU A 470 -33.79 -21.55 -2.11
CA LEU A 470 -33.70 -22.47 -3.25
C LEU A 470 -32.79 -21.96 -4.35
N SER A 471 -32.91 -20.67 -4.73
CA SER A 471 -32.06 -20.04 -5.73
C SER A 471 -30.58 -20.04 -5.29
N MET A 472 -30.31 -19.67 -4.04
CA MET A 472 -28.98 -19.69 -3.46
C MET A 472 -28.42 -21.11 -3.36
N LYS A 473 -29.25 -22.09 -2.98
CA LYS A 473 -28.84 -23.50 -2.88
C LYS A 473 -28.47 -24.08 -4.23
N GLN A 474 -29.20 -23.80 -5.29
CA GLN A 474 -28.84 -24.20 -6.66
C GLN A 474 -27.48 -23.66 -7.06
N LYS A 475 -27.18 -22.39 -6.72
CA LYS A 475 -25.89 -21.80 -7.00
C LYS A 475 -24.77 -22.40 -6.11
N PHE A 476 -25.08 -22.67 -4.84
CA PHE A 476 -24.17 -23.34 -3.90
C PHE A 476 -23.78 -24.72 -4.44
N ASP A 477 -24.74 -25.55 -4.83
CA ASP A 477 -24.54 -26.91 -5.33
C ASP A 477 -23.63 -26.95 -6.56
N LYS A 478 -23.67 -25.91 -7.42
CA LYS A 478 -22.78 -25.79 -8.58
C LYS A 478 -21.29 -25.75 -8.20
N TYR A 479 -20.95 -25.17 -7.04
CA TYR A 479 -19.58 -25.02 -6.59
C TYR A 479 -19.13 -26.06 -5.56
N TRP A 480 -20.09 -26.76 -4.92
CA TRP A 480 -19.84 -27.76 -3.88
C TRP A 480 -19.77 -29.18 -4.42
N ARG A 481 -20.52 -29.50 -5.47
CA ARG A 481 -20.43 -30.82 -6.13
C ARG A 481 -19.11 -30.91 -6.90
N VAL A 482 -18.22 -31.74 -6.39
CA VAL A 482 -16.99 -32.19 -7.05
C VAL A 482 -17.29 -33.40 -7.91
#